data_faefbdba652cb68d7fa127461cbf908d
#
_entry.id   faefbdba652cb68d7fa127461cbf908d
#
_cell.length_a   1.000
_cell.length_b   1.000
_cell.length_c   1.000
_cell.angle_alpha   90.00
_cell.angle_beta   90.00
_cell.angle_gamma   90.00
#
_symmetry.space_group_name_H-M   'P 1'
#
loop_
_entity.id
_entity.type
_entity.pdbx_description
1 polymer ?
#
loop_
_entity_poly.entity_id
_entity_poly.type
_entity_poly.pdbx_seq_one_letter_code
_entity_poly.pdbx_strand_id
1 'polypeptide(L)'
;MACENCYLKPTFEMKSLIVLMLSSLLNIASAQNTPVGIFQANSDIGNPKKAGSTIYNEGDQSYTMKGGGYNIWFERDEFHYLFNKIKGDFILTANFEFAGKGNNPHRKTGWMVRETTDEKSSHISATLHGSGLTVLQWRASSGAAMRDPQDEIFAKDSSFNVIQVERAGKNIIMRAAYTGKPLEMIGSHVMENLPDEVLVGPFICSHDSDTVEEVKVWNVRIDRPVADNYDPGKSGNLGCRMETMDVSDGKRIVIFEKTGRFEAPNWMPDNKKLLFNMDGSLFKIPVNGGEPEKLNTDFANNINNDHCISFDGKLLGISHSRQGMPGGGSSVYVLPLEGGVPKLITENTPSYLHGWAPDNKEVVYVAMRNGKTVYNIYRNSIEGGKEVALTDIKAGEHVDGCEYSPDGKYIYYNGHYSGTMQIWRIKPDGSGKEQLTFDNYNNWFPHISPDGKWMVIISFPPDIDPNSHPSYKRCMLRILPVNGGEPMVLAYLYGGQGTINVSSWSPDSKQIAFVSNSGK
;
A
#
# COMPACT_ATOMS: atom_id res chain seq x y z
N MET A 1 -85.21 -0.07 -62.63
CA MET A 1 -85.39 1.03 -61.67
C MET A 1 -84.03 1.37 -61.05
N ALA A 2 -83.49 2.37 -61.55
CA ALA A 2 -82.91 3.55 -60.90
C ALA A 2 -81.77 3.24 -59.94
N CYS A 3 -80.66 3.89 -59.95
CA CYS A 3 -80.02 5.13 -60.36
C CYS A 3 -78.58 5.03 -59.83
N GLU A 4 -77.63 5.12 -60.61
CA GLU A 4 -76.64 6.22 -60.82
C GLU A 4 -76.25 6.95 -59.58
N ASN A 5 -74.94 7.02 -59.33
CA ASN A 5 -74.20 8.29 -59.44
C ASN A 5 -72.66 8.10 -59.37
N CYS A 6 -72.01 8.58 -60.42
CA CYS A 6 -70.61 8.81 -60.52
C CYS A 6 -70.17 9.99 -59.61
N TYR A 7 -69.06 9.91 -58.95
CA TYR A 7 -68.26 11.07 -58.57
C TYR A 7 -66.76 10.86 -58.83
N LEU A 8 -66.21 11.74 -59.66
CA LEU A 8 -64.85 11.93 -60.03
C LEU A 8 -63.97 12.36 -58.81
N LYS A 9 -62.83 11.75 -58.68
CA LYS A 9 -61.81 12.20 -57.76
C LYS A 9 -60.78 13.07 -58.51
N PRO A 10 -60.45 14.23 -57.99
CA PRO A 10 -59.29 14.99 -58.51
C PRO A 10 -58.00 14.45 -57.92
N THR A 11 -57.02 14.22 -58.77
CA THR A 11 -55.61 13.90 -58.45
C THR A 11 -54.93 15.18 -57.96
N PHE A 12 -54.46 15.15 -56.68
CA PHE A 12 -53.51 16.15 -56.19
C PHE A 12 -52.12 15.55 -56.21
N GLU A 13 -51.27 16.09 -57.07
CA GLU A 13 -49.81 15.87 -57.02
C GLU A 13 -49.25 16.64 -55.86
N MET A 14 -48.76 15.92 -54.84
CA MET A 14 -47.97 16.45 -53.74
C MET A 14 -46.48 16.42 -54.08
N LYS A 15 -45.92 17.54 -54.45
CA LYS A 15 -44.46 17.75 -54.59
C LYS A 15 -43.83 17.60 -53.22
N SER A 16 -43.07 16.54 -53.00
CA SER A 16 -42.23 16.33 -51.80
C SER A 16 -41.08 17.34 -51.79
N LEU A 17 -41.15 18.29 -50.88
CA LEU A 17 -40.02 19.20 -50.54
C LEU A 17 -39.11 18.42 -49.58
N ILE A 18 -37.98 17.92 -50.06
CA ILE A 18 -36.91 17.34 -49.23
C ILE A 18 -36.15 18.49 -48.57
N VAL A 19 -36.44 18.75 -47.30
CA VAL A 19 -35.62 19.63 -46.44
C VAL A 19 -34.44 18.81 -45.97
N LEU A 20 -33.25 19.02 -46.52
CA LEU A 20 -31.96 18.53 -45.99
C LEU A 20 -31.71 19.29 -44.69
N MET A 21 -32.01 18.68 -43.54
CA MET A 21 -31.46 19.10 -42.26
C MET A 21 -29.99 18.63 -42.21
N LEU A 22 -29.04 19.56 -42.41
CA LEU A 22 -27.64 19.38 -42.00
C LEU A 22 -27.62 19.38 -40.47
N SER A 23 -27.64 18.18 -39.86
CA SER A 23 -27.30 18.03 -38.48
C SER A 23 -25.78 18.18 -38.33
N SER A 24 -25.33 19.36 -37.94
CA SER A 24 -24.01 19.56 -37.40
C SER A 24 -23.89 18.73 -36.13
N LEU A 25 -23.25 17.58 -36.25
CA LEU A 25 -22.77 16.80 -35.09
C LEU A 25 -21.71 17.64 -34.39
N LEU A 26 -22.13 18.41 -33.40
CA LEU A 26 -21.22 18.88 -32.36
C LEU A 26 -20.73 17.60 -31.65
N ASN A 27 -19.51 17.18 -31.92
CA ASN A 27 -18.78 16.25 -31.07
C ASN A 27 -18.50 16.98 -29.75
N ILE A 28 -19.47 16.94 -28.84
CA ILE A 28 -19.19 17.19 -27.44
C ILE A 28 -18.35 15.99 -27.03
N ALA A 29 -17.05 16.19 -26.84
CA ALA A 29 -16.19 15.23 -26.18
C ALA A 29 -16.72 15.03 -24.76
N SER A 30 -17.65 14.06 -24.60
CA SER A 30 -18.13 13.65 -23.30
C SER A 30 -16.96 12.99 -22.60
N ALA A 31 -16.65 13.44 -21.37
CA ALA A 31 -15.80 12.69 -20.46
C ALA A 31 -16.25 11.23 -20.51
N GLN A 32 -15.35 10.31 -20.85
CA GLN A 32 -15.68 8.90 -20.83
C GLN A 32 -15.81 8.49 -19.36
N ASN A 33 -17.03 8.39 -18.85
CA ASN A 33 -17.35 7.90 -17.51
C ASN A 33 -17.13 6.37 -17.40
N THR A 34 -16.17 5.84 -18.13
CA THR A 34 -15.82 4.42 -18.07
C THR A 34 -14.68 4.27 -17.06
N PRO A 35 -14.90 3.51 -15.98
CA PRO A 35 -13.84 3.23 -15.01
C PRO A 35 -12.62 2.58 -15.67
N VAL A 36 -11.42 2.97 -15.22
CA VAL A 36 -10.14 2.42 -15.69
C VAL A 36 -9.31 2.03 -14.47
N GLY A 37 -9.18 0.72 -14.21
CA GLY A 37 -8.57 0.23 -12.99
C GLY A 37 -9.32 0.73 -11.74
N ILE A 38 -8.61 1.41 -10.83
CA ILE A 38 -9.23 1.97 -9.60
C ILE A 38 -9.84 3.36 -9.81
N PHE A 39 -9.74 3.96 -11.01
CA PHE A 39 -10.23 5.31 -11.28
C PHE A 39 -11.61 5.30 -11.91
N GLN A 40 -12.44 6.25 -11.50
CA GLN A 40 -13.84 6.38 -11.90
C GLN A 40 -14.00 6.91 -13.32
N ALA A 41 -13.07 7.75 -13.78
CA ALA A 41 -13.16 8.40 -15.07
C ALA A 41 -11.80 8.86 -15.60
N ASN A 42 -11.76 9.13 -16.91
CA ASN A 42 -10.67 9.83 -17.56
C ASN A 42 -11.22 10.87 -18.56
N SER A 43 -10.47 11.93 -18.80
CA SER A 43 -10.88 13.02 -19.69
C SER A 43 -9.67 13.80 -20.18
N ASP A 44 -9.79 14.34 -21.38
CA ASP A 44 -8.95 15.44 -21.82
C ASP A 44 -9.47 16.75 -21.25
N ILE A 45 -8.59 17.54 -20.68
CA ILE A 45 -8.85 18.87 -20.14
C ILE A 45 -8.40 19.91 -21.17
N GLY A 46 -9.23 20.94 -21.42
CA GLY A 46 -8.91 22.06 -22.30
C GLY A 46 -8.90 21.74 -23.80
N ASN A 47 -9.46 20.60 -24.21
CA ASN A 47 -9.56 20.17 -25.62
C ASN A 47 -8.21 20.14 -26.36
N PRO A 48 -7.22 19.37 -25.90
CA PRO A 48 -5.94 19.26 -26.57
C PRO A 48 -6.13 18.80 -28.02
N LYS A 49 -5.33 19.32 -28.94
CA LYS A 49 -5.37 19.00 -30.37
C LYS A 49 -5.19 17.49 -30.64
N LYS A 50 -4.47 16.80 -29.78
CA LYS A 50 -4.25 15.35 -29.80
C LYS A 50 -4.94 14.75 -28.57
N ALA A 51 -5.92 13.88 -28.82
CA ALA A 51 -6.66 13.21 -27.76
C ALA A 51 -5.75 12.28 -26.94
N GLY A 52 -5.97 12.25 -25.64
CA GLY A 52 -5.31 11.33 -24.72
C GLY A 52 -6.01 9.99 -24.63
N SER A 53 -5.36 9.05 -23.96
CA SER A 53 -5.91 7.72 -23.67
C SER A 53 -5.23 7.10 -22.45
N THR A 54 -5.94 6.18 -21.78
CA THR A 54 -5.39 5.40 -20.67
C THR A 54 -5.74 3.93 -20.85
N ILE A 55 -4.74 3.06 -20.70
CA ILE A 55 -4.89 1.60 -20.68
C ILE A 55 -4.47 1.10 -19.30
N TYR A 56 -5.29 0.23 -18.72
CA TYR A 56 -4.97 -0.47 -17.47
C TYR A 56 -4.59 -1.91 -17.77
N ASN A 57 -3.47 -2.36 -17.20
CA ASN A 57 -3.04 -3.75 -17.23
C ASN A 57 -3.41 -4.42 -15.89
N GLU A 58 -4.39 -5.31 -15.91
CA GLU A 58 -4.84 -6.04 -14.73
C GLU A 58 -3.76 -6.97 -14.14
N GLY A 59 -2.86 -7.49 -14.97
CA GLY A 59 -1.84 -8.45 -14.55
C GLY A 59 -0.77 -7.87 -13.63
N ASP A 60 -0.37 -6.61 -13.86
CA ASP A 60 0.62 -5.90 -13.02
C ASP A 60 0.04 -4.61 -12.39
N GLN A 61 -1.27 -4.41 -12.48
CA GLN A 61 -2.02 -3.27 -11.94
C GLN A 61 -1.38 -1.92 -12.30
N SER A 62 -0.85 -1.80 -13.52
CA SER A 62 -0.21 -0.61 -14.03
C SER A 62 -1.07 0.11 -15.06
N TYR A 63 -0.80 1.40 -15.25
CA TYR A 63 -1.45 2.27 -16.23
C TYR A 63 -0.42 2.72 -17.27
N THR A 64 -0.82 2.69 -18.54
CA THR A 64 -0.12 3.38 -19.62
C THR A 64 -1.00 4.53 -20.06
N MET A 65 -0.55 5.76 -19.80
CA MET A 65 -1.28 6.99 -20.13
C MET A 65 -0.59 7.69 -21.30
N LYS A 66 -1.38 8.16 -22.26
CA LYS A 66 -0.95 9.00 -23.37
C LYS A 66 -1.68 10.32 -23.34
N GLY A 67 -0.98 11.41 -23.58
CA GLY A 67 -1.61 12.74 -23.58
C GLY A 67 -0.85 13.76 -24.41
N GLY A 68 -1.62 14.60 -25.07
CA GLY A 68 -1.18 15.84 -25.70
C GLY A 68 -1.34 17.02 -24.72
N GLY A 69 -1.30 18.24 -25.27
CA GLY A 69 -1.59 19.45 -24.55
C GLY A 69 -0.42 20.44 -24.54
N TYR A 70 -0.74 21.74 -24.67
CA TYR A 70 0.29 22.76 -24.79
C TYR A 70 0.97 23.06 -23.45
N ASN A 71 0.23 23.01 -22.32
CA ASN A 71 0.78 23.28 -20.99
C ASN A 71 -0.27 23.08 -19.85
N ILE A 72 0.22 23.04 -18.62
CA ILE A 72 -0.51 23.23 -17.36
C ILE A 72 0.15 24.42 -16.68
N TRP A 73 -0.23 25.65 -17.12
CA TRP A 73 0.33 26.93 -16.66
C TRP A 73 -0.58 28.07 -17.12
N PHE A 74 -0.19 29.31 -16.89
CA PHE A 74 -0.96 30.50 -17.21
C PHE A 74 -2.40 30.45 -16.67
N GLU A 75 -3.38 30.76 -17.47
CA GLU A 75 -4.79 30.89 -17.09
C GLU A 75 -5.62 29.63 -17.42
N ARG A 76 -5.08 28.71 -18.21
CA ARG A 76 -5.76 27.47 -18.62
C ARG A 76 -4.82 26.31 -18.86
N ASP A 77 -5.36 25.09 -18.82
CA ASP A 77 -4.65 23.83 -18.90
C ASP A 77 -5.10 23.02 -20.12
N GLU A 78 -4.16 22.28 -20.75
CA GLU A 78 -4.44 21.25 -21.74
C GLU A 78 -3.64 19.99 -21.39
N PHE A 79 -4.32 18.87 -21.08
CA PHE A 79 -3.68 17.60 -20.70
C PHE A 79 -4.68 16.44 -20.64
N HIS A 80 -4.19 15.20 -20.53
CA HIS A 80 -5.00 14.03 -20.24
C HIS A 80 -4.99 13.71 -18.75
N TYR A 81 -6.16 13.43 -18.17
CA TYR A 81 -6.39 13.24 -16.74
C TYR A 81 -7.19 11.97 -16.44
N LEU A 82 -6.67 11.14 -15.54
CA LEU A 82 -7.33 9.95 -14.99
C LEU A 82 -7.66 10.25 -13.52
N PHE A 83 -8.92 10.10 -13.07
CA PHE A 83 -9.27 10.64 -11.75
C PHE A 83 -10.38 9.88 -11.01
N ASN A 84 -10.35 10.07 -9.69
CA ASN A 84 -11.43 9.81 -8.76
C ASN A 84 -11.96 11.10 -8.16
N LYS A 85 -13.24 11.11 -7.79
CA LYS A 85 -13.85 12.14 -6.98
C LYS A 85 -13.76 11.75 -5.51
N ILE A 86 -13.03 12.54 -4.71
CA ILE A 86 -12.72 12.23 -3.31
C ILE A 86 -13.07 13.39 -2.41
N LYS A 87 -13.72 13.08 -1.29
CA LYS A 87 -14.05 14.01 -0.22
C LYS A 87 -13.14 13.82 0.99
N GLY A 88 -12.63 14.93 1.59
CA GLY A 88 -11.79 14.90 2.79
C GLY A 88 -10.33 14.52 2.52
N ASP A 89 -9.62 14.03 3.53
CA ASP A 89 -8.18 13.77 3.50
C ASP A 89 -7.82 12.47 2.75
N PHE A 90 -6.62 12.45 2.15
CA PHE A 90 -6.11 11.30 1.41
C PHE A 90 -4.57 11.31 1.33
N ILE A 91 -4.01 10.14 1.02
CA ILE A 91 -2.61 9.95 0.65
C ILE A 91 -2.59 9.24 -0.70
N LEU A 92 -1.99 9.87 -1.71
CA LEU A 92 -1.81 9.34 -3.06
C LEU A 92 -0.35 8.94 -3.24
N THR A 93 -0.07 7.71 -3.64
CA THR A 93 1.30 7.25 -3.89
C THR A 93 1.35 6.50 -5.22
N ALA A 94 2.33 6.79 -6.06
CA ALA A 94 2.61 6.02 -7.28
C ALA A 94 4.05 6.21 -7.75
N ASN A 95 4.46 5.26 -8.59
CA ASN A 95 5.67 5.37 -9.41
C ASN A 95 5.29 5.91 -10.80
N PHE A 96 6.15 6.75 -11.38
CA PHE A 96 5.98 7.35 -12.70
C PHE A 96 7.24 7.18 -13.53
N GLU A 97 7.07 6.81 -14.80
CA GLU A 97 8.17 6.70 -15.76
C GLU A 97 7.71 7.13 -17.15
N PHE A 98 8.32 8.17 -17.70
CA PHE A 98 8.08 8.56 -19.08
C PHE A 98 8.62 7.52 -20.06
N ALA A 99 7.85 7.18 -21.09
CA ALA A 99 8.32 6.36 -22.18
C ALA A 99 9.25 7.17 -23.09
N GLY A 100 10.50 6.71 -23.22
CA GLY A 100 11.49 7.34 -24.08
C GLY A 100 11.91 8.76 -23.69
N LYS A 101 12.70 9.39 -24.55
CA LYS A 101 13.27 10.74 -24.30
C LYS A 101 12.25 11.86 -24.43
N GLY A 102 11.19 11.66 -25.23
CA GLY A 102 10.19 12.67 -25.56
C GLY A 102 10.74 13.83 -26.41
N ASN A 103 9.84 14.77 -26.76
CA ASN A 103 10.19 15.89 -27.63
C ASN A 103 10.43 17.18 -26.83
N ASN A 104 9.79 17.32 -25.67
CA ASN A 104 9.87 18.56 -24.86
C ASN A 104 10.36 18.26 -23.44
N PRO A 105 11.43 18.94 -22.96
CA PRO A 105 11.92 18.78 -21.59
C PRO A 105 10.91 19.19 -20.52
N HIS A 106 9.90 20.01 -20.86
CA HIS A 106 8.84 20.44 -19.98
C HIS A 106 7.56 19.58 -20.05
N ARG A 107 7.56 18.47 -20.81
CA ARG A 107 6.47 17.48 -20.69
C ARG A 107 6.27 17.10 -19.22
N LYS A 108 5.01 16.91 -18.81
CA LYS A 108 4.64 16.82 -17.39
C LYS A 108 3.84 15.56 -17.09
N THR A 109 4.10 14.96 -15.94
CA THR A 109 3.28 13.91 -15.34
C THR A 109 3.34 14.01 -13.82
N GLY A 110 2.50 13.29 -13.11
CA GLY A 110 2.48 13.24 -11.65
C GLY A 110 1.06 13.14 -11.11
N TRP A 111 0.86 13.60 -9.88
CA TRP A 111 -0.45 13.68 -9.24
C TRP A 111 -1.05 15.08 -9.35
N MET A 112 -2.33 15.14 -9.66
CA MET A 112 -3.10 16.39 -9.64
C MET A 112 -4.29 16.27 -8.69
N VAL A 113 -4.53 17.34 -7.96
CA VAL A 113 -5.73 17.59 -7.13
C VAL A 113 -6.37 18.84 -7.68
N ARG A 114 -7.64 18.76 -8.16
CA ARG A 114 -8.32 19.91 -8.76
C ARG A 114 -9.81 19.95 -8.43
N GLU A 115 -10.37 21.13 -8.53
CA GLU A 115 -11.77 21.36 -8.19
C GLU A 115 -12.73 20.72 -9.20
N THR A 116 -12.50 20.95 -10.51
CA THR A 116 -13.38 20.50 -11.60
C THR A 116 -12.57 20.07 -12.83
N THR A 117 -13.25 19.59 -13.88
CA THR A 117 -12.66 19.32 -15.20
C THR A 117 -12.56 20.56 -16.09
N ASP A 118 -12.96 21.73 -15.63
CA ASP A 118 -12.80 22.98 -16.37
C ASP A 118 -11.32 23.31 -16.59
N GLU A 119 -10.94 23.77 -17.78
CA GLU A 119 -9.55 24.10 -18.14
C GLU A 119 -8.93 25.18 -17.26
N LYS A 120 -9.75 26.03 -16.65
CA LYS A 120 -9.34 27.13 -15.77
C LYS A 120 -9.45 26.79 -14.29
N SER A 121 -9.77 25.54 -13.95
CA SER A 121 -10.01 25.10 -12.58
C SER A 121 -8.85 25.40 -11.64
N SER A 122 -9.18 25.76 -10.39
CA SER A 122 -8.22 25.73 -9.27
C SER A 122 -7.63 24.32 -9.13
N HIS A 123 -6.32 24.22 -8.95
CA HIS A 123 -5.63 22.93 -8.79
C HIS A 123 -4.28 23.08 -8.08
N ILE A 124 -3.76 21.97 -7.60
CA ILE A 124 -2.38 21.80 -7.17
C ILE A 124 -1.86 20.47 -7.73
N SER A 125 -0.64 20.46 -8.24
CA SER A 125 -0.04 19.28 -8.85
C SER A 125 1.39 19.05 -8.36
N ALA A 126 1.66 17.80 -8.02
CA ALA A 126 3.00 17.28 -7.76
C ALA A 126 3.55 16.73 -9.07
N THR A 127 4.44 17.48 -9.70
CA THR A 127 4.77 17.35 -11.11
C THR A 127 6.20 16.91 -11.32
N LEU A 128 6.37 15.90 -12.18
CA LEU A 128 7.65 15.51 -12.78
C LEU A 128 7.71 16.04 -14.21
N HIS A 129 8.82 16.64 -14.58
CA HIS A 129 9.10 17.09 -15.94
C HIS A 129 10.00 16.11 -16.68
N GLY A 130 9.95 16.12 -18.01
CA GLY A 130 10.83 15.33 -18.85
C GLY A 130 12.33 15.64 -18.69
N SER A 131 12.68 16.84 -18.23
CA SER A 131 14.04 17.25 -17.85
C SER A 131 14.50 16.66 -16.51
N GLY A 132 13.61 16.04 -15.74
CA GLY A 132 13.85 15.60 -14.37
C GLY A 132 13.44 16.62 -13.30
N LEU A 133 13.11 17.87 -13.67
CA LEU A 133 12.62 18.86 -12.73
C LEU A 133 11.40 18.32 -11.98
N THR A 134 11.40 18.46 -10.66
CA THR A 134 10.33 18.01 -9.75
C THR A 134 9.80 19.20 -8.97
N VAL A 135 8.48 19.44 -9.02
CA VAL A 135 7.89 20.67 -8.50
C VAL A 135 6.47 20.45 -7.98
N LEU A 136 6.14 21.09 -6.87
CA LEU A 136 4.76 21.31 -6.43
C LEU A 136 4.32 22.66 -6.97
N GLN A 137 3.28 22.68 -7.82
CA GLN A 137 2.80 23.91 -8.50
C GLN A 137 1.28 24.00 -8.40
N TRP A 138 0.73 25.25 -8.39
CA TRP A 138 -0.70 25.44 -8.17
C TRP A 138 -1.29 26.66 -8.88
N ARG A 139 -2.60 26.57 -9.17
CA ARG A 139 -3.49 27.70 -9.49
C ARG A 139 -4.42 27.91 -8.30
N ALA A 140 -4.23 29.01 -7.58
CA ALA A 140 -4.87 29.27 -6.29
C ALA A 140 -6.41 29.45 -6.38
N SER A 141 -6.95 29.92 -7.52
CA SER A 141 -8.37 30.04 -7.79
C SER A 141 -8.67 29.88 -9.28
N SER A 142 -9.88 29.46 -9.60
CA SER A 142 -10.31 29.26 -11.00
C SER A 142 -10.14 30.54 -11.82
N GLY A 143 -9.50 30.40 -13.00
CA GLY A 143 -9.21 31.50 -13.92
C GLY A 143 -8.01 32.36 -13.53
N ALA A 144 -7.36 32.15 -12.40
CA ALA A 144 -6.14 32.87 -12.05
C ALA A 144 -4.96 32.42 -12.93
N ALA A 145 -4.10 33.36 -13.31
CA ALA A 145 -2.82 33.03 -13.93
C ALA A 145 -1.85 32.50 -12.89
N MET A 146 -1.13 31.40 -13.22
CA MET A 146 -0.03 30.90 -12.40
C MET A 146 1.20 31.80 -12.58
N ARG A 147 1.94 32.04 -11.50
CA ARG A 147 3.04 33.01 -11.45
C ARG A 147 4.35 32.30 -11.07
N ASP A 148 5.38 32.57 -11.80
CA ASP A 148 6.74 32.11 -11.53
C ASP A 148 7.50 33.20 -10.73
N PRO A 149 8.14 32.88 -9.58
CA PRO A 149 8.17 31.61 -8.86
C PRO A 149 7.13 31.48 -7.72
N GLN A 150 6.10 32.35 -7.66
CA GLN A 150 5.22 32.48 -6.50
C GLN A 150 4.28 31.27 -6.31
N ASP A 151 3.93 30.59 -7.41
CA ASP A 151 2.94 29.50 -7.39
C ASP A 151 3.60 28.14 -7.61
N GLU A 152 4.86 27.99 -7.14
CA GLU A 152 5.63 26.73 -7.22
C GLU A 152 6.68 26.57 -6.11
N ILE A 153 6.97 25.31 -5.75
CA ILE A 153 8.02 24.90 -4.83
C ILE A 153 8.85 23.82 -5.52
N PHE A 154 10.11 24.14 -5.83
CA PHE A 154 11.01 23.23 -6.50
C PHE A 154 11.64 22.23 -5.50
N ALA A 155 11.79 20.98 -5.93
CA ALA A 155 12.65 20.04 -5.25
C ALA A 155 14.12 20.48 -5.36
N LYS A 156 14.93 20.09 -4.37
CA LYS A 156 16.39 20.35 -4.40
C LYS A 156 17.10 19.45 -5.43
N ASP A 157 16.59 18.24 -5.59
CA ASP A 157 17.08 17.24 -6.53
C ASP A 157 16.09 17.03 -7.70
N SER A 158 16.52 16.30 -8.71
CA SER A 158 15.77 16.05 -9.94
C SER A 158 15.62 14.56 -10.20
N SER A 159 14.73 14.20 -11.14
CA SER A 159 14.58 12.83 -11.63
C SER A 159 14.05 11.82 -10.59
N PHE A 160 13.29 12.29 -9.62
CA PHE A 160 12.49 11.42 -8.77
C PHE A 160 11.49 10.62 -9.63
N ASN A 161 11.13 9.45 -9.15
CA ASN A 161 10.18 8.58 -9.86
C ASN A 161 9.07 8.00 -8.96
N VAL A 162 9.12 8.28 -7.67
CA VAL A 162 8.04 8.01 -6.72
C VAL A 162 7.50 9.33 -6.22
N ILE A 163 6.20 9.56 -6.37
CA ILE A 163 5.54 10.77 -5.89
C ILE A 163 4.43 10.40 -4.93
N GLN A 164 4.43 11.07 -3.78
CA GLN A 164 3.35 11.03 -2.81
C GLN A 164 2.75 12.41 -2.62
N VAL A 165 1.42 12.50 -2.66
CA VAL A 165 0.65 13.68 -2.31
C VAL A 165 -0.25 13.35 -1.13
N GLU A 166 -0.21 14.17 -0.09
CA GLU A 166 -1.09 14.05 1.07
C GLU A 166 -1.92 15.31 1.21
N ARG A 167 -3.22 15.14 1.40
CA ARG A 167 -4.12 16.18 1.84
C ARG A 167 -4.39 16.03 3.33
N ALA A 168 -4.14 17.11 4.09
CA ALA A 168 -4.48 17.26 5.50
C ALA A 168 -5.29 18.55 5.66
N GLY A 169 -6.62 18.45 5.60
CA GLY A 169 -7.53 19.58 5.55
C GLY A 169 -7.33 20.43 4.27
N LYS A 170 -6.84 21.64 4.42
CA LYS A 170 -6.50 22.54 3.29
C LYS A 170 -5.04 22.45 2.86
N ASN A 171 -4.18 21.82 3.66
CA ASN A 171 -2.77 21.68 3.36
C ASN A 171 -2.53 20.50 2.42
N ILE A 172 -1.84 20.74 1.32
CA ILE A 172 -1.40 19.71 0.37
C ILE A 172 0.11 19.60 0.47
N ILE A 173 0.58 18.39 0.74
CA ILE A 173 1.99 18.09 1.00
C ILE A 173 2.50 17.19 -0.12
N MET A 174 3.63 17.55 -0.72
CA MET A 174 4.34 16.72 -1.69
C MET A 174 5.57 16.09 -1.06
N ARG A 175 5.71 14.77 -1.27
CA ARG A 175 6.94 14.02 -1.02
C ARG A 175 7.36 13.31 -2.31
N ALA A 176 8.65 13.11 -2.46
CA ALA A 176 9.21 12.38 -3.61
C ALA A 176 10.35 11.47 -3.17
N ALA A 177 10.62 10.44 -3.96
CA ALA A 177 11.77 9.55 -3.75
C ALA A 177 12.32 9.02 -5.08
N TYR A 178 13.56 8.59 -5.05
CA TYR A 178 14.08 7.62 -5.99
C TYR A 178 13.64 6.21 -5.56
N THR A 179 13.42 5.31 -6.50
CA THR A 179 13.18 3.89 -6.18
C THR A 179 14.23 3.37 -5.20
N GLY A 180 13.80 2.73 -4.14
CA GLY A 180 14.67 2.17 -3.09
C GLY A 180 15.09 3.15 -1.99
N LYS A 181 14.73 4.43 -2.06
CA LYS A 181 15.07 5.44 -1.06
C LYS A 181 13.83 5.91 -0.28
N PRO A 182 13.96 6.38 0.97
CA PRO A 182 12.87 7.02 1.71
C PRO A 182 12.29 8.24 1.00
N LEU A 183 11.00 8.53 1.24
CA LEU A 183 10.35 9.75 0.76
C LEU A 183 10.93 10.99 1.44
N GLU A 184 11.31 11.98 0.63
CA GLU A 184 11.73 13.30 1.07
C GLU A 184 10.57 14.28 0.94
N MET A 185 10.42 15.19 1.90
CA MET A 185 9.45 16.28 1.81
C MET A 185 9.95 17.34 0.82
N ILE A 186 9.22 17.55 -0.26
CA ILE A 186 9.51 18.59 -1.25
C ILE A 186 8.94 19.92 -0.80
N GLY A 187 7.69 19.93 -0.39
CA GLY A 187 7.03 21.14 0.09
C GLY A 187 5.57 20.92 0.43
N SER A 188 4.93 21.99 0.90
CA SER A 188 3.50 22.00 1.15
C SER A 188 2.91 23.37 0.86
N HIS A 189 1.63 23.38 0.47
CA HIS A 189 0.88 24.62 0.21
C HIS A 189 -0.56 24.50 0.70
N VAL A 190 -1.07 25.60 1.28
CA VAL A 190 -2.44 25.67 1.78
C VAL A 190 -3.36 26.19 0.66
N MET A 191 -4.23 25.34 0.17
CA MET A 191 -5.20 25.63 -0.88
C MET A 191 -6.54 26.10 -0.27
N GLU A 192 -6.61 27.35 0.15
CA GLU A 192 -7.75 27.90 0.90
C GLU A 192 -9.11 27.72 0.20
N ASN A 193 -9.13 27.91 -1.12
CA ASN A 193 -10.34 27.89 -1.93
C ASN A 193 -10.71 26.49 -2.47
N LEU A 194 -9.86 25.47 -2.27
CA LEU A 194 -10.15 24.13 -2.76
C LEU A 194 -11.31 23.52 -1.95
N PRO A 195 -12.36 23.00 -2.61
CA PRO A 195 -13.50 22.40 -1.91
C PRO A 195 -13.11 21.12 -1.17
N ASP A 196 -14.01 20.66 -0.28
CA ASP A 196 -13.81 19.41 0.45
C ASP A 196 -13.80 18.19 -0.49
N GLU A 197 -14.67 18.19 -1.50
CA GLU A 197 -14.71 17.19 -2.55
C GLU A 197 -13.95 17.69 -3.79
N VAL A 198 -12.95 16.91 -4.23
CA VAL A 198 -12.03 17.24 -5.32
C VAL A 198 -11.82 16.05 -6.26
N LEU A 199 -11.35 16.35 -7.47
CA LEU A 199 -10.85 15.36 -8.41
C LEU A 199 -9.37 15.08 -8.12
N VAL A 200 -8.99 13.82 -8.00
CA VAL A 200 -7.60 13.43 -7.71
C VAL A 200 -7.15 12.31 -8.63
N GLY A 201 -5.95 12.41 -9.18
CA GLY A 201 -5.41 11.34 -10.00
C GLY A 201 -4.15 11.70 -10.76
N PRO A 202 -3.59 10.74 -11.51
CA PRO A 202 -2.43 10.98 -12.37
C PRO A 202 -2.82 11.71 -13.65
N PHE A 203 -1.86 12.45 -14.19
CA PHE A 203 -2.04 13.21 -15.42
C PHE A 203 -0.83 13.12 -16.34
N ILE A 204 -1.01 13.47 -17.61
CA ILE A 204 0.08 13.63 -18.58
C ILE A 204 -0.21 14.80 -19.52
N CYS A 205 0.82 15.64 -19.76
CA CYS A 205 0.81 16.75 -20.71
C CYS A 205 2.11 16.71 -21.52
N SER A 206 2.02 16.75 -22.86
CA SER A 206 3.19 16.74 -23.74
C SER A 206 3.99 18.03 -23.73
N HIS A 207 3.40 19.14 -23.30
CA HIS A 207 3.93 20.50 -23.46
C HIS A 207 4.21 20.90 -24.91
N ASP A 208 3.45 20.29 -25.83
CA ASP A 208 3.48 20.49 -27.27
C ASP A 208 2.13 20.06 -27.86
N SER A 209 1.40 21.00 -28.48
CA SER A 209 0.06 20.76 -29.01
C SER A 209 0.01 19.74 -30.15
N ASP A 210 1.13 19.50 -30.85
CA ASP A 210 1.22 18.61 -32.00
C ASP A 210 1.76 17.21 -31.66
N THR A 211 2.13 16.98 -30.38
CA THR A 211 2.78 15.76 -29.90
C THR A 211 1.93 15.05 -28.85
N VAL A 212 2.04 13.73 -28.80
CA VAL A 212 1.54 12.90 -27.71
C VAL A 212 2.73 12.27 -26.99
N GLU A 213 2.77 12.41 -25.69
CA GLU A 213 3.74 11.75 -24.82
C GLU A 213 3.09 10.57 -24.09
N GLU A 214 3.92 9.66 -23.59
CA GLU A 214 3.47 8.46 -22.89
C GLU A 214 4.18 8.34 -21.53
N VAL A 215 3.40 7.92 -20.50
CA VAL A 215 3.92 7.60 -19.17
C VAL A 215 3.36 6.28 -18.69
N LYS A 216 4.21 5.47 -18.03
CA LYS A 216 3.80 4.33 -17.22
C LYS A 216 3.63 4.75 -15.77
N VAL A 217 2.52 4.33 -15.15
CA VAL A 217 2.21 4.59 -13.73
C VAL A 217 1.88 3.26 -13.05
N TRP A 218 2.56 2.95 -11.95
CA TRP A 218 2.33 1.70 -11.23
C TRP A 218 2.45 1.88 -9.72
N ASN A 219 2.15 0.85 -8.94
CA ASN A 219 2.04 0.90 -7.49
C ASN A 219 1.09 2.01 -7.00
N VAL A 220 0.03 2.26 -7.77
CA VAL A 220 -0.95 3.31 -7.49
C VAL A 220 -1.73 2.95 -6.24
N ARG A 221 -1.65 3.81 -5.21
CA ARG A 221 -2.43 3.67 -3.97
C ARG A 221 -3.08 4.99 -3.61
N ILE A 222 -4.35 4.89 -3.27
CA ILE A 222 -5.16 5.97 -2.72
C ILE A 222 -5.59 5.51 -1.33
N ASP A 223 -4.99 6.10 -0.30
CA ASP A 223 -5.25 5.75 1.08
C ASP A 223 -6.03 6.85 1.77
N ARG A 224 -6.94 6.47 2.67
CA ARG A 224 -7.72 7.39 3.51
C ARG A 224 -7.11 7.39 4.90
N PRO A 225 -6.40 8.45 5.30
CA PRO A 225 -5.83 8.51 6.65
C PRO A 225 -6.95 8.60 7.70
N VAL A 226 -6.66 8.05 8.87
CA VAL A 226 -7.51 8.17 10.05
C VAL A 226 -7.04 9.34 10.91
N ALA A 227 -7.88 9.82 11.83
CA ALA A 227 -7.47 10.79 12.83
C ALA A 227 -6.35 10.22 13.72
N ASP A 228 -5.47 11.09 14.23
CA ASP A 228 -4.29 10.68 15.02
C ASP A 228 -4.65 9.87 16.27
N ASN A 229 -5.83 10.13 16.86
CA ASN A 229 -6.35 9.42 18.03
C ASN A 229 -7.24 8.22 17.68
N TYR A 230 -7.25 7.78 16.43
CA TYR A 230 -8.03 6.62 16.00
C TYR A 230 -7.53 5.34 16.67
N ASP A 231 -8.46 4.60 17.28
CA ASP A 231 -8.22 3.32 17.94
C ASP A 231 -9.12 2.26 17.28
N PRO A 232 -8.53 1.31 16.50
CA PRO A 232 -9.31 0.26 15.85
C PRO A 232 -10.14 -0.58 16.81
N GLY A 233 -9.66 -0.77 18.04
CA GLY A 233 -10.35 -1.52 19.09
C GLY A 233 -11.64 -0.85 19.59
N LYS A 234 -11.74 0.48 19.46
CA LYS A 234 -12.92 1.27 19.88
C LYS A 234 -13.79 1.70 18.71
N SER A 235 -13.15 2.09 17.60
CA SER A 235 -13.83 2.75 16.48
C SER A 235 -14.20 1.78 15.35
N GLY A 236 -13.84 0.50 15.49
CA GLY A 236 -13.96 -0.50 14.43
C GLY A 236 -12.81 -0.40 13.40
N ASN A 237 -12.75 -1.38 12.53
CA ASN A 237 -11.73 -1.43 11.48
C ASN A 237 -12.25 -0.79 10.19
N LEU A 238 -11.38 -0.05 9.53
CA LEU A 238 -11.62 0.48 8.19
C LEU A 238 -11.30 -0.59 7.12
N GLY A 239 -10.71 -0.25 6.00
CA GLY A 239 -10.34 -1.22 4.97
C GLY A 239 -8.92 -1.76 5.13
N CYS A 240 -8.71 -2.98 4.66
CA CYS A 240 -7.39 -3.57 4.48
C CYS A 240 -7.25 -4.12 3.06
N ARG A 241 -6.02 -4.08 2.53
CA ARG A 241 -5.63 -4.71 1.26
C ARG A 241 -4.54 -5.72 1.53
N MET A 242 -4.73 -6.96 1.08
CA MET A 242 -3.66 -7.95 1.01
C MET A 242 -2.95 -7.79 -0.31
N GLU A 243 -1.65 -7.69 -0.25
CA GLU A 243 -0.80 -7.43 -1.39
C GLU A 243 0.31 -8.48 -1.48
N THR A 244 0.68 -8.81 -2.70
CA THR A 244 1.92 -9.53 -3.00
C THR A 244 2.87 -8.60 -3.76
N MET A 245 4.17 -8.85 -3.66
CA MET A 245 5.19 -8.06 -4.33
C MET A 245 6.38 -8.93 -4.70
N ASP A 246 6.85 -8.82 -5.93
CA ASP A 246 8.16 -9.35 -6.33
C ASP A 246 9.24 -8.39 -5.81
N VAL A 247 10.20 -8.92 -5.05
CA VAL A 247 11.25 -8.10 -4.41
C VAL A 247 12.28 -7.57 -5.40
N SER A 248 12.33 -8.11 -6.62
CA SER A 248 13.30 -7.70 -7.64
C SER A 248 12.86 -6.46 -8.43
N ASP A 249 11.55 -6.27 -8.64
CA ASP A 249 11.01 -5.15 -9.42
C ASP A 249 10.10 -4.21 -8.61
N GLY A 250 9.76 -4.59 -7.36
CA GLY A 250 8.97 -3.79 -6.43
C GLY A 250 7.52 -3.55 -6.85
N LYS A 251 6.99 -4.35 -7.79
CA LYS A 251 5.59 -4.23 -8.21
C LYS A 251 4.65 -4.88 -7.20
N ARG A 252 3.69 -4.08 -6.76
CA ARG A 252 2.70 -4.43 -5.75
C ARG A 252 1.37 -4.80 -6.41
N ILE A 253 0.85 -5.99 -6.11
CA ILE A 253 -0.43 -6.50 -6.60
C ILE A 253 -1.40 -6.64 -5.44
N VAL A 254 -2.53 -5.93 -5.46
CA VAL A 254 -3.63 -6.14 -4.53
C VAL A 254 -4.37 -7.41 -4.96
N ILE A 255 -4.38 -8.42 -4.11
CA ILE A 255 -5.02 -9.71 -4.37
C ILE A 255 -6.34 -9.88 -3.61
N PHE A 256 -6.54 -9.11 -2.54
CA PHE A 256 -7.76 -9.13 -1.75
C PHE A 256 -7.96 -7.79 -1.03
N GLU A 257 -9.18 -7.28 -1.03
CA GLU A 257 -9.54 -6.04 -0.34
C GLU A 257 -10.89 -6.21 0.36
N LYS A 258 -10.97 -5.78 1.62
CA LYS A 258 -12.18 -5.88 2.43
C LYS A 258 -12.26 -4.77 3.48
N THR A 259 -13.47 -4.32 3.78
CA THR A 259 -13.75 -3.57 5.00
C THR A 259 -13.64 -4.51 6.20
N GLY A 260 -12.95 -4.08 7.25
CA GLY A 260 -12.62 -4.91 8.40
C GLY A 260 -11.12 -5.13 8.52
N ARG A 261 -10.72 -5.98 9.47
CA ARG A 261 -9.32 -6.26 9.77
C ARG A 261 -8.97 -7.68 9.39
N PHE A 262 -7.94 -7.83 8.60
CA PHE A 262 -7.20 -9.08 8.40
C PHE A 262 -5.71 -8.75 8.39
N GLU A 263 -4.84 -9.70 8.75
CA GLU A 263 -3.46 -9.40 9.10
C GLU A 263 -2.53 -10.57 8.79
N ALA A 264 -1.22 -10.24 8.72
CA ALA A 264 -0.12 -11.17 8.87
C ALA A 264 -0.17 -12.37 7.90
N PRO A 265 -0.10 -12.15 6.58
CA PRO A 265 -0.11 -13.26 5.63
C PRO A 265 1.17 -14.09 5.70
N ASN A 266 1.04 -15.42 5.80
CA ASN A 266 2.13 -16.38 5.56
C ASN A 266 1.98 -17.02 4.19
N TRP A 267 3.05 -17.18 3.43
CA TRP A 267 3.05 -18.02 2.24
C TRP A 267 2.97 -19.50 2.62
N MET A 268 2.05 -20.23 1.97
CA MET A 268 1.95 -21.68 2.12
C MET A 268 3.10 -22.38 1.38
N PRO A 269 3.55 -23.56 1.85
CA PRO A 269 4.67 -24.29 1.23
C PRO A 269 4.46 -24.67 -0.23
N ASP A 270 3.20 -24.76 -0.68
CA ASP A 270 2.84 -25.06 -2.08
C ASP A 270 3.02 -23.88 -3.03
N ASN A 271 3.38 -22.70 -2.52
CA ASN A 271 3.50 -21.43 -3.25
C ASN A 271 2.23 -20.96 -3.97
N LYS A 272 1.04 -21.47 -3.57
CA LYS A 272 -0.24 -21.19 -4.25
C LYS A 272 -1.23 -20.44 -3.39
N LYS A 273 -1.10 -20.50 -2.07
CA LYS A 273 -2.01 -19.87 -1.12
C LYS A 273 -1.25 -19.06 -0.08
N LEU A 274 -1.93 -18.08 0.50
CA LEU A 274 -1.53 -17.38 1.74
C LEU A 274 -2.44 -17.83 2.87
N LEU A 275 -1.86 -17.99 4.06
CA LEU A 275 -2.56 -18.16 5.33
C LEU A 275 -2.55 -16.80 6.06
N PHE A 276 -3.68 -16.37 6.61
CA PHE A 276 -3.77 -15.09 7.34
C PHE A 276 -4.84 -15.15 8.42
N ASN A 277 -4.79 -14.25 9.40
CA ASN A 277 -5.84 -14.16 10.40
C ASN A 277 -6.86 -13.07 10.07
N MET A 278 -8.12 -13.34 10.42
CA MET A 278 -9.24 -12.43 10.33
C MET A 278 -10.26 -12.81 11.41
N ASP A 279 -10.71 -11.83 12.21
CA ASP A 279 -11.75 -12.02 13.23
C ASP A 279 -11.46 -13.18 14.21
N GLY A 280 -10.21 -13.32 14.65
CA GLY A 280 -9.78 -14.35 15.60
C GLY A 280 -9.65 -15.76 15.00
N SER A 281 -9.81 -15.93 13.70
CA SER A 281 -9.71 -17.21 12.98
C SER A 281 -8.70 -17.11 11.86
N LEU A 282 -8.21 -18.26 11.39
CA LEU A 282 -7.30 -18.35 10.25
C LEU A 282 -8.03 -18.69 8.96
N PHE A 283 -7.53 -18.12 7.87
CA PHE A 283 -8.07 -18.32 6.52
C PHE A 283 -6.96 -18.57 5.52
N LYS A 284 -7.27 -19.32 4.47
CA LYS A 284 -6.40 -19.53 3.30
C LYS A 284 -7.00 -18.79 2.10
N ILE A 285 -6.16 -18.13 1.30
CA ILE A 285 -6.57 -17.46 0.06
C ILE A 285 -5.57 -17.75 -1.06
N PRO A 286 -5.99 -17.96 -2.33
CA PRO A 286 -5.05 -18.09 -3.45
C PRO A 286 -4.17 -16.84 -3.61
N VAL A 287 -2.90 -16.99 -3.98
CA VAL A 287 -1.97 -15.86 -4.21
C VAL A 287 -2.39 -14.92 -5.34
N ASN A 288 -3.29 -15.37 -6.21
CA ASN A 288 -3.88 -14.57 -7.29
C ASN A 288 -5.25 -13.97 -6.92
N GLY A 289 -5.62 -14.03 -5.63
CA GLY A 289 -6.91 -13.54 -5.16
C GLY A 289 -8.02 -14.61 -5.23
N GLY A 290 -9.19 -14.24 -4.74
CA GLY A 290 -10.37 -15.11 -4.66
C GLY A 290 -11.03 -15.05 -3.28
N GLU A 291 -11.93 -16.00 -3.01
CA GLU A 291 -12.62 -16.06 -1.73
C GLU A 291 -11.79 -16.77 -0.66
N PRO A 292 -11.64 -16.18 0.54
CA PRO A 292 -10.95 -16.80 1.66
C PRO A 292 -11.68 -18.05 2.18
N GLU A 293 -10.95 -19.14 2.40
CA GLU A 293 -11.41 -20.38 2.98
C GLU A 293 -10.97 -20.47 4.45
N LYS A 294 -11.91 -20.67 5.39
CA LYS A 294 -11.60 -20.77 6.82
C LYS A 294 -10.87 -22.09 7.13
N LEU A 295 -9.75 -21.98 7.86
CA LEU A 295 -9.05 -23.13 8.41
C LEU A 295 -9.75 -23.63 9.69
N ASN A 296 -9.94 -24.93 9.80
CA ASN A 296 -10.46 -25.52 11.04
C ASN A 296 -9.37 -25.57 12.11
N THR A 297 -9.52 -24.79 13.16
CA THR A 297 -8.63 -24.70 14.32
C THR A 297 -9.33 -25.16 15.62
N ASP A 298 -10.38 -25.97 15.50
CA ASP A 298 -11.20 -26.50 16.60
C ASP A 298 -11.65 -25.39 17.57
N PHE A 299 -11.24 -25.43 18.85
CA PHE A 299 -11.62 -24.43 19.88
C PHE A 299 -10.90 -23.08 19.71
N ALA A 300 -9.80 -23.01 18.95
CA ALA A 300 -8.99 -21.79 18.84
C ALA A 300 -9.66 -20.80 17.88
N ASN A 301 -10.42 -19.86 18.45
CA ASN A 301 -11.20 -18.84 17.74
C ASN A 301 -10.92 -17.40 18.22
N ASN A 302 -9.84 -17.23 18.97
CA ASN A 302 -9.32 -15.93 19.41
C ASN A 302 -7.80 -15.88 19.15
N ILE A 303 -7.43 -16.15 17.90
CA ILE A 303 -6.05 -16.17 17.38
C ILE A 303 -5.70 -14.75 16.96
N ASN A 304 -4.52 -14.27 17.37
CA ASN A 304 -3.99 -12.99 16.94
C ASN A 304 -3.15 -13.11 15.65
N ASN A 305 -2.42 -12.07 15.30
CA ASN A 305 -1.58 -12.04 14.10
C ASN A 305 -0.22 -12.78 14.24
N ASP A 306 0.07 -13.38 15.40
CA ASP A 306 1.32 -14.10 15.63
C ASP A 306 1.10 -15.59 15.36
N HIS A 307 1.23 -15.97 14.12
CA HIS A 307 1.14 -17.35 13.64
C HIS A 307 2.21 -17.62 12.59
N CYS A 308 2.81 -18.79 12.60
CA CYS A 308 3.85 -19.12 11.62
C CYS A 308 3.90 -20.62 11.30
N ILE A 309 4.29 -20.91 10.06
CA ILE A 309 4.41 -22.27 9.52
C ILE A 309 5.79 -22.81 9.85
N SER A 310 5.89 -24.11 10.24
CA SER A 310 7.17 -24.79 10.47
C SER A 310 8.00 -24.88 9.19
N PHE A 311 9.33 -24.98 9.31
CA PHE A 311 10.23 -25.05 8.16
C PHE A 311 9.95 -26.22 7.21
N ASP A 312 9.48 -27.36 7.75
CA ASP A 312 9.10 -28.53 6.94
C ASP A 312 7.67 -28.44 6.35
N GLY A 313 6.96 -27.36 6.66
CA GLY A 313 5.62 -27.09 6.14
C GLY A 313 4.52 -28.04 6.66
N LYS A 314 4.73 -28.74 7.79
CA LYS A 314 3.75 -29.71 8.31
C LYS A 314 2.95 -29.19 9.49
N LEU A 315 3.51 -28.24 10.25
CA LEU A 315 2.93 -27.73 11.47
C LEU A 315 2.67 -26.23 11.34
N LEU A 316 1.70 -25.78 12.11
CA LEU A 316 1.32 -24.38 12.27
C LEU A 316 1.42 -24.05 13.77
N GLY A 317 2.19 -23.02 14.09
CA GLY A 317 2.18 -22.41 15.41
C GLY A 317 1.22 -21.22 15.43
N ILE A 318 0.51 -21.05 16.52
CA ILE A 318 -0.45 -19.96 16.72
C ILE A 318 -0.35 -19.37 18.12
N SER A 319 -0.66 -18.10 18.26
CA SER A 319 -0.93 -17.44 19.53
C SER A 319 -2.45 -17.31 19.72
N HIS A 320 -2.99 -18.01 20.71
CA HIS A 320 -4.43 -17.98 21.01
C HIS A 320 -4.67 -17.53 22.45
N SER A 321 -5.60 -16.60 22.64
CA SER A 321 -5.94 -16.03 23.94
C SER A 321 -6.89 -16.93 24.74
N ARG A 322 -6.48 -17.31 25.94
CA ARG A 322 -7.29 -18.07 26.90
C ARG A 322 -8.05 -17.12 27.82
N GLN A 323 -9.35 -17.26 27.89
CA GLN A 323 -10.20 -16.43 28.75
C GLN A 323 -9.83 -16.54 30.24
N GLY A 324 -9.79 -15.40 30.96
CA GLY A 324 -9.56 -15.35 32.41
C GLY A 324 -8.09 -15.50 32.83
N MET A 325 -7.15 -15.60 31.88
CA MET A 325 -5.72 -15.67 32.20
C MET A 325 -5.07 -14.27 32.24
N PRO A 326 -3.99 -14.09 33.04
CA PRO A 326 -3.24 -12.83 33.08
C PRO A 326 -2.69 -12.36 31.71
N GLY A 327 -2.50 -11.05 31.55
CA GLY A 327 -1.85 -10.48 30.36
C GLY A 327 -2.60 -10.75 29.05
N GLY A 328 -3.95 -10.79 29.08
CA GLY A 328 -4.78 -11.08 27.90
C GLY A 328 -4.81 -12.56 27.51
N GLY A 329 -4.11 -13.43 28.25
CA GLY A 329 -4.17 -14.89 28.12
C GLY A 329 -3.51 -15.50 26.89
N SER A 330 -2.75 -14.73 26.09
CA SER A 330 -2.08 -15.25 24.91
C SER A 330 -1.13 -16.42 25.26
N SER A 331 -1.27 -17.53 24.58
CA SER A 331 -0.47 -18.74 24.75
C SER A 331 -0.12 -19.34 23.37
N VAL A 332 1.06 -19.94 23.28
CA VAL A 332 1.50 -20.61 22.08
C VAL A 332 0.91 -22.02 22.00
N TYR A 333 0.34 -22.33 20.87
CA TYR A 333 -0.16 -23.65 20.50
C TYR A 333 0.44 -24.11 19.18
N VAL A 334 0.46 -25.43 18.95
CA VAL A 334 0.90 -26.05 17.70
C VAL A 334 -0.18 -27.02 17.23
N LEU A 335 -0.45 -27.04 15.92
CA LEU A 335 -1.39 -27.95 15.25
C LEU A 335 -0.87 -28.33 13.86
N PRO A 336 -1.46 -29.34 13.19
CA PRO A 336 -1.15 -29.62 11.80
C PRO A 336 -1.46 -28.42 10.89
N LEU A 337 -0.67 -28.19 9.83
CA LEU A 337 -0.89 -27.08 8.88
C LEU A 337 -2.26 -27.15 8.19
N GLU A 338 -2.81 -28.34 8.02
CA GLU A 338 -4.14 -28.54 7.43
C GLU A 338 -5.29 -28.35 8.43
N GLY A 339 -4.98 -27.96 9.66
CA GLY A 339 -5.95 -27.75 10.73
C GLY A 339 -6.07 -28.93 11.70
N GLY A 340 -6.90 -28.76 12.71
CA GLY A 340 -7.14 -29.77 13.74
C GLY A 340 -7.12 -29.17 15.16
N VAL A 341 -7.02 -30.02 16.17
CA VAL A 341 -7.02 -29.61 17.59
C VAL A 341 -5.64 -29.08 17.98
N PRO A 342 -5.52 -27.81 18.42
CA PRO A 342 -4.24 -27.25 18.84
C PRO A 342 -3.74 -27.84 20.16
N LYS A 343 -2.44 -28.19 20.20
CA LYS A 343 -1.70 -28.62 21.40
C LYS A 343 -1.09 -27.40 22.09
N LEU A 344 -1.36 -27.21 23.38
CA LEU A 344 -0.75 -26.14 24.18
C LEU A 344 0.75 -26.38 24.37
N ILE A 345 1.55 -25.32 24.13
CA ILE A 345 3.01 -25.32 24.30
C ILE A 345 3.43 -24.47 25.53
N THR A 346 2.82 -23.30 25.71
CA THR A 346 3.17 -22.41 26.84
C THR A 346 2.03 -22.33 27.85
N GLU A 347 2.27 -22.80 29.08
CA GLU A 347 1.32 -22.70 30.19
C GLU A 347 1.20 -21.27 30.71
N ASN A 348 2.32 -20.55 30.75
CA ASN A 348 2.40 -19.19 31.28
C ASN A 348 2.00 -18.16 30.23
N THR A 349 1.30 -17.09 30.69
CA THR A 349 0.80 -16.01 29.84
C THR A 349 1.36 -14.65 30.28
N PRO A 350 1.47 -13.65 29.39
CA PRO A 350 1.31 -13.78 27.94
C PRO A 350 2.52 -14.42 27.25
N SER A 351 2.27 -15.08 26.12
CA SER A 351 3.29 -15.60 25.19
C SER A 351 2.82 -15.33 23.77
N TYR A 352 3.67 -14.73 22.93
CA TYR A 352 3.39 -14.37 21.53
C TYR A 352 4.42 -15.05 20.61
N LEU A 353 3.95 -15.92 19.72
CA LEU A 353 4.77 -16.73 18.84
C LEU A 353 5.33 -15.89 17.69
N HIS A 354 6.63 -16.11 17.37
CA HIS A 354 7.24 -15.44 16.22
C HIS A 354 8.02 -16.37 15.29
N GLY A 355 8.43 -17.55 15.72
CA GLY A 355 9.22 -18.41 14.82
C GLY A 355 9.38 -19.86 15.27
N TRP A 356 9.91 -20.64 14.36
CA TRP A 356 10.29 -22.04 14.54
C TRP A 356 11.80 -22.21 14.47
N ALA A 357 12.34 -23.15 15.22
CA ALA A 357 13.67 -23.65 14.96
C ALA A 357 13.68 -24.48 13.66
N PRO A 358 14.75 -24.47 12.84
CA PRO A 358 14.79 -25.18 11.56
C PRO A 358 14.63 -26.70 11.65
N ASP A 359 14.89 -27.30 12.81
CA ASP A 359 14.65 -28.73 13.06
C ASP A 359 13.19 -29.07 13.41
N ASN A 360 12.31 -28.03 13.48
CA ASN A 360 10.88 -28.10 13.81
C ASN A 360 10.57 -28.67 15.21
N LYS A 361 11.53 -28.65 16.14
CA LYS A 361 11.37 -29.20 17.50
C LYS A 361 11.16 -28.13 18.56
N GLU A 362 11.47 -26.88 18.26
CA GLU A 362 11.33 -25.76 19.17
C GLU A 362 10.65 -24.58 18.46
N VAL A 363 10.00 -23.74 19.26
CA VAL A 363 9.44 -22.45 18.86
C VAL A 363 10.12 -21.33 19.65
N VAL A 364 10.21 -20.16 19.03
CA VAL A 364 10.69 -18.93 19.67
C VAL A 364 9.55 -17.92 19.74
N TYR A 365 9.45 -17.22 20.88
CA TYR A 365 8.34 -16.32 21.18
C TYR A 365 8.78 -15.23 22.16
N VAL A 366 8.00 -14.15 22.25
CA VAL A 366 8.18 -13.15 23.29
C VAL A 366 7.18 -13.35 24.43
N ALA A 367 7.63 -13.12 25.65
CA ALA A 367 6.81 -13.36 26.83
C ALA A 367 7.22 -12.48 28.02
N MET A 368 6.25 -12.16 28.90
CA MET A 368 6.50 -11.59 30.22
C MET A 368 6.47 -12.70 31.27
N ARG A 369 7.48 -12.75 32.13
CA ARG A 369 7.60 -13.77 33.17
C ARG A 369 8.05 -13.18 34.51
N ASN A 370 7.76 -13.88 35.61
CA ASN A 370 8.25 -13.58 36.95
C ASN A 370 7.87 -12.19 37.45
N GLY A 371 6.66 -11.70 37.08
CA GLY A 371 6.19 -10.37 37.50
C GLY A 371 6.90 -9.19 36.82
N LYS A 372 7.78 -9.46 35.84
CA LYS A 372 8.39 -8.41 35.02
C LYS A 372 7.34 -7.78 34.10
N THR A 373 7.51 -6.49 33.83
CA THR A 373 6.64 -5.69 32.95
C THR A 373 7.23 -5.54 31.54
N VAL A 374 8.31 -6.26 31.24
CA VAL A 374 9.02 -6.21 29.96
C VAL A 374 9.00 -7.58 29.30
N TYR A 375 8.89 -7.58 27.98
CA TYR A 375 8.99 -8.79 27.17
C TYR A 375 10.45 -9.24 27.06
N ASN A 376 10.65 -10.56 27.06
CA ASN A 376 11.90 -11.21 26.76
C ASN A 376 11.66 -12.29 25.71
N ILE A 377 12.71 -12.64 24.96
CA ILE A 377 12.69 -13.74 24.00
C ILE A 377 12.88 -15.05 24.77
N TYR A 378 12.00 -16.00 24.50
CA TYR A 378 12.04 -17.35 25.04
C TYR A 378 12.01 -18.37 23.91
N ARG A 379 12.54 -19.57 24.17
CA ARG A 379 12.30 -20.77 23.36
C ARG A 379 11.71 -21.90 24.21
N ASN A 380 10.96 -22.76 23.57
CA ASN A 380 10.40 -23.96 24.20
C ASN A 380 10.27 -25.09 23.18
N SER A 381 10.37 -26.35 23.68
CA SER A 381 10.08 -27.52 22.86
C SER A 381 8.59 -27.58 22.48
N ILE A 382 8.27 -28.06 21.28
CA ILE A 382 6.89 -28.34 20.86
C ILE A 382 6.24 -29.49 21.67
N GLU A 383 7.05 -30.23 22.44
CA GLU A 383 6.53 -31.19 23.40
C GLU A 383 6.14 -30.54 24.73
N GLY A 384 6.39 -29.22 24.87
CA GLY A 384 6.23 -28.50 26.12
C GLY A 384 7.44 -28.66 27.05
N GLY A 385 7.29 -28.24 28.30
CA GLY A 385 8.35 -28.35 29.30
C GLY A 385 8.89 -27.01 29.78
N LYS A 386 10.17 -26.96 30.17
CA LYS A 386 10.78 -25.79 30.76
C LYS A 386 11.15 -24.76 29.68
N GLU A 387 10.59 -23.57 29.79
CA GLU A 387 10.94 -22.42 28.97
C GLU A 387 12.40 -21.97 29.21
N VAL A 388 13.10 -21.59 28.17
CA VAL A 388 14.46 -21.06 28.22
C VAL A 388 14.46 -19.60 27.80
N ALA A 389 14.81 -18.69 28.71
CA ALA A 389 15.00 -17.27 28.39
C ALA A 389 16.30 -17.08 27.58
N LEU A 390 16.22 -16.36 26.47
CA LEU A 390 17.36 -16.02 25.61
C LEU A 390 17.85 -14.58 25.82
N THR A 391 17.01 -13.72 26.41
CA THR A 391 17.33 -12.31 26.73
C THR A 391 17.00 -12.00 28.18
N ASP A 392 17.64 -10.97 28.72
CA ASP A 392 17.34 -10.38 30.03
C ASP A 392 17.20 -8.86 29.87
N ILE A 393 15.98 -8.45 29.46
CA ILE A 393 15.65 -7.06 29.13
C ILE A 393 15.34 -6.27 30.40
N LYS A 394 15.81 -5.03 30.45
CA LYS A 394 15.62 -4.10 31.59
C LYS A 394 14.37 -3.25 31.38
N ALA A 395 13.89 -2.65 32.48
CA ALA A 395 12.82 -1.65 32.42
C ALA A 395 13.20 -0.49 31.47
N GLY A 396 12.31 -0.15 30.56
CA GLY A 396 12.53 0.86 29.51
C GLY A 396 13.11 0.32 28.20
N GLU A 397 13.60 -0.93 28.18
CA GLU A 397 13.99 -1.63 26.97
C GLU A 397 12.82 -2.48 26.43
N HIS A 398 12.88 -2.81 25.14
CA HIS A 398 11.85 -3.63 24.48
C HIS A 398 12.47 -4.57 23.45
N VAL A 399 11.94 -5.79 23.34
CA VAL A 399 12.27 -6.75 22.27
C VAL A 399 11.01 -7.42 21.74
N ASP A 400 11.00 -7.70 20.44
CA ASP A 400 9.87 -8.36 19.76
C ASP A 400 10.33 -9.03 18.46
N GLY A 401 9.40 -9.70 17.73
CA GLY A 401 9.58 -10.17 16.37
C GLY A 401 10.74 -11.15 16.17
N CYS A 402 10.92 -12.11 17.08
CA CYS A 402 12.06 -13.03 17.04
C CYS A 402 11.86 -14.18 16.03
N GLU A 403 12.80 -14.34 15.08
CA GLU A 403 12.75 -15.37 14.04
C GLU A 403 14.12 -16.06 13.87
N TYR A 404 14.13 -17.39 13.74
CA TYR A 404 15.35 -18.15 13.41
C TYR A 404 15.79 -17.91 11.97
N SER A 405 17.10 -17.81 11.76
CA SER A 405 17.66 -17.98 10.40
C SER A 405 17.41 -19.42 9.88
N PRO A 406 17.23 -19.60 8.55
CA PRO A 406 17.01 -20.92 7.96
C PRO A 406 18.13 -21.93 8.25
N ASP A 407 19.36 -21.48 8.47
CA ASP A 407 20.51 -22.31 8.83
C ASP A 407 20.64 -22.56 10.36
N GLY A 408 19.74 -22.01 11.17
CA GLY A 408 19.68 -22.16 12.61
C GLY A 408 20.80 -21.50 13.42
N LYS A 409 21.66 -20.70 12.79
CA LYS A 409 22.81 -20.10 13.48
C LYS A 409 22.46 -18.89 14.33
N TYR A 410 21.39 -18.19 13.97
CA TYR A 410 20.97 -16.94 14.62
C TYR A 410 19.45 -16.89 14.85
N ILE A 411 19.06 -16.09 15.82
CA ILE A 411 17.70 -15.59 16.03
C ILE A 411 17.77 -14.07 15.80
N TYR A 412 17.04 -13.59 14.80
CA TYR A 412 16.89 -12.17 14.49
C TYR A 412 15.69 -11.63 15.26
N TYR A 413 15.75 -10.37 15.67
CA TYR A 413 14.66 -9.72 16.41
C TYR A 413 14.80 -8.20 16.34
N ASN A 414 13.75 -7.49 16.67
CA ASN A 414 13.84 -6.05 16.89
C ASN A 414 14.02 -5.75 18.37
N GLY A 415 14.88 -4.77 18.67
CA GLY A 415 15.20 -4.38 20.03
C GLY A 415 15.42 -2.88 20.18
N HIS A 416 14.78 -2.30 21.20
CA HIS A 416 15.01 -0.94 21.68
C HIS A 416 15.81 -1.02 22.98
N TYR A 417 17.08 -0.67 22.89
CA TYR A 417 17.97 -0.59 24.06
C TYR A 417 18.37 0.85 24.40
N SER A 418 18.33 1.74 23.39
CA SER A 418 18.48 3.19 23.48
C SER A 418 18.18 3.83 22.12
N GLY A 419 17.60 5.03 22.08
CA GLY A 419 17.33 5.75 20.83
C GLY A 419 16.13 5.17 20.06
N THR A 420 16.37 4.53 18.92
CA THR A 420 15.34 3.95 18.03
C THR A 420 15.26 2.44 18.16
N MET A 421 14.11 1.87 17.78
CA MET A 421 13.95 0.42 17.59
C MET A 421 14.83 -0.03 16.42
N GLN A 422 15.71 -1.01 16.64
CA GLN A 422 16.65 -1.49 15.62
C GLN A 422 16.61 -3.01 15.50
N ILE A 423 17.16 -3.56 14.40
CA ILE A 423 17.28 -5.00 14.20
C ILE A 423 18.58 -5.51 14.82
N TRP A 424 18.43 -6.61 15.52
CA TRP A 424 19.49 -7.33 16.24
C TRP A 424 19.47 -8.81 15.90
N ARG A 425 20.56 -9.52 16.21
CA ARG A 425 20.60 -10.99 16.22
C ARG A 425 21.36 -11.49 17.43
N ILE A 426 21.00 -12.72 17.86
CA ILE A 426 21.68 -13.50 18.89
C ILE A 426 21.87 -14.93 18.39
N LYS A 427 22.76 -15.70 19.02
CA LYS A 427 22.83 -17.14 18.83
C LYS A 427 21.65 -17.84 19.55
N PRO A 428 21.30 -19.10 19.18
CA PRO A 428 20.22 -19.85 19.83
C PRO A 428 20.41 -20.10 21.34
N ASP A 429 21.63 -19.96 21.85
CA ASP A 429 21.92 -20.03 23.29
C ASP A 429 21.76 -18.65 24.02
N GLY A 430 21.36 -17.60 23.31
CA GLY A 430 21.22 -16.22 23.80
C GLY A 430 22.51 -15.40 23.80
N SER A 431 23.65 -15.98 23.42
CA SER A 431 24.95 -15.27 23.36
C SER A 431 25.13 -14.50 22.04
N GLY A 432 26.18 -13.67 21.97
CA GLY A 432 26.62 -13.05 20.73
C GLY A 432 25.66 -11.98 20.19
N LYS A 433 25.08 -11.16 21.06
CA LYS A 433 24.19 -10.06 20.68
C LYS A 433 24.90 -9.08 19.74
N GLU A 434 24.30 -8.82 18.57
CA GLU A 434 24.84 -7.97 17.51
C GLU A 434 23.74 -7.12 16.88
N GLN A 435 23.97 -5.80 16.73
CA GLN A 435 23.08 -4.86 16.06
C GLN A 435 23.35 -4.86 14.56
N LEU A 436 22.28 -4.82 13.73
CA LEU A 436 22.38 -4.90 12.27
C LEU A 436 21.91 -3.64 11.54
N THR A 437 21.06 -2.81 12.16
CA THR A 437 20.59 -1.53 11.60
C THR A 437 20.90 -0.38 12.54
N PHE A 438 21.19 0.81 11.98
CA PHE A 438 21.73 1.96 12.71
C PHE A 438 21.13 3.29 12.26
N ASP A 439 19.99 3.26 11.58
CA ASP A 439 19.36 4.47 11.05
C ASP A 439 18.38 5.13 12.05
N ASN A 440 17.75 6.22 11.64
CA ASN A 440 16.83 6.99 12.47
C ASN A 440 15.38 6.46 12.46
N TYR A 441 15.09 5.39 11.70
CA TYR A 441 13.78 4.78 11.65
C TYR A 441 13.61 3.76 12.78
N ASN A 442 12.37 3.51 13.18
CA ASN A 442 12.03 2.43 14.08
C ASN A 442 11.76 1.16 13.28
N ASN A 443 12.68 0.18 13.37
CA ASN A 443 12.73 -1.04 12.56
C ASN A 443 12.17 -2.23 13.33
N TRP A 444 11.12 -2.87 12.80
CA TRP A 444 10.39 -3.94 13.43
C TRP A 444 10.31 -5.18 12.54
N PHE A 445 10.10 -6.35 13.17
CA PHE A 445 9.75 -7.63 12.55
C PHE A 445 10.70 -8.03 11.39
N PRO A 446 11.93 -8.48 11.71
CA PRO A 446 12.86 -8.97 10.71
C PRO A 446 12.45 -10.35 10.20
N HIS A 447 12.13 -10.48 8.91
CA HIS A 447 11.76 -11.74 8.27
C HIS A 447 12.82 -12.15 7.26
N ILE A 448 13.43 -13.31 7.52
CA ILE A 448 14.54 -13.82 6.72
C ILE A 448 14.01 -14.59 5.51
N SER A 449 14.55 -14.31 4.31
CA SER A 449 14.20 -15.07 3.11
C SER A 449 14.58 -16.55 3.27
N PRO A 450 13.81 -17.50 2.71
CA PRO A 450 14.12 -18.93 2.79
C PRO A 450 15.52 -19.32 2.32
N ASP A 451 16.10 -18.58 1.35
CA ASP A 451 17.47 -18.78 0.86
C ASP A 451 18.56 -18.20 1.80
N GLY A 452 18.15 -17.55 2.89
CA GLY A 452 19.03 -17.00 3.92
C GLY A 452 19.86 -15.80 3.49
N LYS A 453 19.50 -15.09 2.42
CA LYS A 453 20.30 -13.97 1.90
C LYS A 453 19.76 -12.59 2.28
N TRP A 454 18.45 -12.46 2.36
CA TRP A 454 17.76 -11.19 2.52
C TRP A 454 16.91 -11.16 3.78
N MET A 455 16.65 -9.97 4.27
CA MET A 455 15.76 -9.70 5.38
C MET A 455 14.81 -8.57 4.98
N VAL A 456 13.51 -8.76 5.17
CA VAL A 456 12.51 -7.69 5.05
C VAL A 456 12.11 -7.23 6.44
N ILE A 457 11.97 -5.91 6.60
CA ILE A 457 11.57 -5.24 7.85
C ILE A 457 10.49 -4.21 7.58
N ILE A 458 9.64 -3.94 8.57
CA ILE A 458 8.78 -2.77 8.56
C ILE A 458 9.46 -1.63 9.34
N SER A 459 9.40 -0.43 8.78
CA SER A 459 10.08 0.74 9.36
C SER A 459 9.11 1.90 9.51
N PHE A 460 9.03 2.42 10.73
CA PHE A 460 8.24 3.61 11.04
C PHE A 460 9.12 4.86 11.07
N PRO A 461 8.55 6.04 10.74
CA PRO A 461 9.25 7.31 10.87
C PRO A 461 9.69 7.58 12.33
N PRO A 462 10.68 8.48 12.53
CA PRO A 462 11.22 8.79 13.87
C PRO A 462 10.23 9.41 14.86
N ASP A 463 9.11 9.96 14.39
CA ASP A 463 8.05 10.56 15.20
C ASP A 463 7.09 9.54 15.84
N ILE A 464 7.22 8.25 15.49
CA ILE A 464 6.51 7.15 16.15
C ILE A 464 7.33 6.69 17.36
N ASP A 465 6.65 6.44 18.50
CA ASP A 465 7.28 5.90 19.71
C ASP A 465 8.05 4.60 19.38
N PRO A 466 9.35 4.49 19.69
CA PRO A 466 10.16 3.32 19.40
C PRO A 466 9.66 2.04 20.09
N ASN A 467 8.84 2.14 21.13
CA ASN A 467 8.22 0.99 21.81
C ASN A 467 6.83 0.64 21.26
N SER A 468 6.42 1.24 20.15
CA SER A 468 5.10 1.05 19.55
C SER A 468 5.19 0.77 18.05
N HIS A 469 4.32 -0.12 17.56
CA HIS A 469 4.14 -0.43 16.14
C HIS A 469 2.65 -0.30 15.76
N PRO A 470 2.08 0.94 15.82
CA PRO A 470 0.66 1.17 15.64
C PRO A 470 0.18 0.88 14.23
N SER A 471 -1.11 0.50 14.09
CA SER A 471 -1.81 0.42 12.80
C SER A 471 -2.09 1.82 12.24
N TYR A 472 -2.41 1.90 10.95
CA TYR A 472 -2.87 3.13 10.28
C TYR A 472 -1.86 4.29 10.39
N LYS A 473 -0.59 3.99 10.14
CA LYS A 473 0.49 4.99 10.05
C LYS A 473 1.22 4.88 8.70
N ARG A 474 1.87 5.98 8.31
CA ARG A 474 2.83 5.91 7.21
C ARG A 474 4.03 5.10 7.69
N CYS A 475 4.37 4.08 6.94
CA CYS A 475 5.52 3.22 7.18
C CYS A 475 6.10 2.73 5.86
N MET A 476 7.17 1.96 5.93
CA MET A 476 7.85 1.40 4.76
C MET A 476 8.15 -0.07 5.00
N LEU A 477 8.03 -0.89 3.96
CA LEU A 477 8.78 -2.15 3.91
C LEU A 477 10.13 -1.89 3.31
N ARG A 478 11.18 -2.39 3.96
CA ARG A 478 12.56 -2.26 3.52
C ARG A 478 13.23 -3.62 3.49
N ILE A 479 14.19 -3.77 2.57
CA ILE A 479 14.98 -5.00 2.40
C ILE A 479 16.46 -4.69 2.61
N LEU A 480 17.17 -5.62 3.25
CA LEU A 480 18.62 -5.54 3.44
C LEU A 480 19.23 -6.94 3.48
N PRO A 481 20.55 -7.08 3.26
CA PRO A 481 21.24 -8.36 3.47
C PRO A 481 21.13 -8.85 4.91
N VAL A 482 21.03 -10.17 5.14
CA VAL A 482 20.89 -10.76 6.50
C VAL A 482 22.05 -10.43 7.44
N ASN A 483 23.22 -10.08 6.90
CA ASN A 483 24.39 -9.69 7.69
C ASN A 483 24.45 -8.17 7.98
N GLY A 484 23.37 -7.44 7.73
CA GLY A 484 23.32 -5.99 7.86
C GLY A 484 23.71 -5.26 6.57
N GLY A 485 23.57 -3.95 6.58
CA GLY A 485 23.78 -3.06 5.44
C GLY A 485 22.74 -1.95 5.40
N GLU A 486 22.81 -1.09 4.40
CA GLU A 486 21.82 -0.01 4.22
C GLU A 486 20.49 -0.59 3.72
N PRO A 487 19.37 -0.39 4.45
CA PRO A 487 18.07 -0.87 4.00
C PRO A 487 17.57 -0.09 2.78
N MET A 488 17.07 -0.81 1.77
CA MET A 488 16.40 -0.24 0.60
C MET A 488 14.89 -0.31 0.74
N VAL A 489 14.17 0.74 0.34
CA VAL A 489 12.71 0.77 0.38
C VAL A 489 12.13 -0.11 -0.73
N LEU A 490 11.29 -1.07 -0.36
CA LEU A 490 10.48 -1.88 -1.28
C LEU A 490 9.11 -1.24 -1.50
N ALA A 491 8.46 -0.79 -0.43
CA ALA A 491 7.12 -0.22 -0.50
C ALA A 491 6.91 0.90 0.51
N TYR A 492 6.21 1.94 0.09
CA TYR A 492 5.67 2.98 0.96
C TYR A 492 4.23 2.60 1.27
N LEU A 493 3.87 2.56 2.56
CA LEU A 493 2.61 2.03 3.03
C LEU A 493 1.88 3.02 3.94
N TYR A 494 0.57 2.92 3.92
CA TYR A 494 -0.25 3.26 5.06
C TYR A 494 -0.65 1.94 5.73
N GLY A 495 -0.07 1.64 6.92
CA GLY A 495 -0.12 0.31 7.53
C GLY A 495 0.40 0.32 8.97
N GLY A 496 1.16 -0.70 9.33
CA GLY A 496 1.77 -0.86 10.66
C GLY A 496 1.50 -2.22 11.28
N GLN A 497 0.90 -2.24 12.48
CA GLN A 497 0.48 -3.49 13.12
C GLN A 497 -0.41 -4.31 12.18
N GLY A 498 -0.09 -5.58 11.99
CA GLY A 498 -0.79 -6.50 11.08
C GLY A 498 -0.26 -6.50 9.65
N THR A 499 0.63 -5.57 9.29
CA THR A 499 1.19 -5.51 7.93
C THR A 499 2.06 -6.73 7.62
N ILE A 500 3.06 -7.01 8.46
CA ILE A 500 4.04 -8.09 8.27
C ILE A 500 4.59 -8.56 9.63
N ASN A 501 3.72 -8.96 10.55
CA ASN A 501 4.12 -9.37 11.90
C ASN A 501 4.79 -10.75 11.93
N VAL A 502 4.63 -11.54 10.89
CA VAL A 502 5.15 -12.89 10.74
C VAL A 502 5.81 -13.06 9.37
N SER A 503 6.66 -14.07 9.22
CA SER A 503 7.35 -14.35 7.96
C SER A 503 6.35 -14.57 6.82
N SER A 504 6.50 -13.78 5.76
CA SER A 504 5.60 -13.78 4.61
C SER A 504 6.32 -13.89 3.27
N TRP A 505 7.53 -14.44 3.28
CA TRP A 505 8.27 -14.76 2.07
C TRP A 505 7.68 -15.94 1.33
N SER A 506 7.66 -15.86 0.00
CA SER A 506 7.40 -17.02 -0.85
C SER A 506 8.52 -18.08 -0.67
N PRO A 507 8.21 -19.39 -0.79
CA PRO A 507 9.20 -20.46 -0.61
C PRO A 507 10.42 -20.37 -1.54
N ASP A 508 10.29 -19.72 -2.68
CA ASP A 508 11.36 -19.48 -3.66
C ASP A 508 12.15 -18.19 -3.43
N SER A 509 11.88 -17.46 -2.33
CA SER A 509 12.54 -16.21 -1.94
C SER A 509 12.38 -15.03 -2.92
N LYS A 510 11.36 -15.06 -3.80
CA LYS A 510 11.17 -14.02 -4.81
C LYS A 510 10.11 -13.00 -4.46
N GLN A 511 9.13 -13.41 -3.67
CA GLN A 511 7.98 -12.58 -3.36
C GLN A 511 7.76 -12.47 -1.85
N ILE A 512 7.10 -11.40 -1.46
CA ILE A 512 6.56 -11.22 -0.11
C ILE A 512 5.07 -10.91 -0.19
N ALA A 513 4.34 -11.26 0.87
CA ALA A 513 2.96 -10.85 1.07
C ALA A 513 2.85 -9.93 2.28
N PHE A 514 1.95 -8.97 2.25
CA PHE A 514 1.74 -8.03 3.34
C PHE A 514 0.34 -7.42 3.29
N VAL A 515 -0.04 -6.73 4.36
CA VAL A 515 -1.31 -6.00 4.43
C VAL A 515 -1.05 -4.50 4.54
N SER A 516 -1.70 -3.72 3.69
CA SER A 516 -1.81 -2.26 3.85
C SER A 516 -3.20 -1.86 4.32
N ASN A 517 -3.30 -0.72 4.99
CA ASN A 517 -4.56 -0.20 5.51
C ASN A 517 -5.10 0.91 4.60
N SER A 518 -6.41 1.05 4.55
CA SER A 518 -7.08 2.20 3.96
C SER A 518 -8.39 2.45 4.68
N GLY A 519 -8.65 3.71 5.05
CA GLY A 519 -10.00 4.15 5.37
C GLY A 519 -10.79 4.26 4.06
N LYS A 520 -11.90 3.54 3.91
CA LYS A 520 -12.81 3.74 2.77
C LYS A 520 -13.74 4.90 3.00
#